data_ea5982b92e9ac34716e32519814078ea
#
_entry.id   ea5982b92e9ac34716e32519814078ea
#
_cell.length_a   1.000
_cell.length_b   1.000
_cell.length_c   1.000
_cell.angle_alpha   90.00
_cell.angle_beta   90.00
_cell.angle_gamma   90.00
#
_symmetry.space_group_name_H-M   'P 1'
#
loop_
_entity.id
_entity.type
_entity.pdbx_description
1 polymer ?
#
loop_
_entity_poly.entity_id
_entity_poly.type
_entity_poly.pdbx_seq_one_letter_code
_entity_poly.pdbx_strand_id
1 'polypeptide(L)'
;MKETYYYDEEKCAYVKEEKNAKYYLKLFLQWSLWILGISCVIIAGTLYFFDGPSVRRLQNQKIVLTKASLEFQQEINRMRLRLDSLRSQDTNLYRLILNAEPIAEKIDTQAITQAPLDTMSMDAIMDKIKKMDKMLDQTQHIQASLMAITNNSKEGLKRIPSIRPIKSEIISGFGKRKNPVTGGHKFHAGVDFKADIGTPVAATADGVVKEVGNSSTGQGLYITIAHGYGFESKYAALSKTLVRAGQNVKRGEKIALSGNSGLSKGPHLHYEVIKDGKAIDPIDYFYMDLTPEKFLEIRKNAQHFNESMD
;
A
#
# COMPACT_ATOMS: atom_id res chain seq x y z
N MET A 1 -24.73 -39.59 71.93
CA MET A 1 -25.66 -40.35 71.04
C MET A 1 -26.81 -40.85 71.88
N LYS A 2 -28.08 -40.57 71.49
CA LYS A 2 -29.21 -41.18 72.23
C LYS A 2 -29.27 -42.63 71.84
N GLU A 3 -29.16 -43.48 72.84
CA GLU A 3 -29.33 -44.93 72.69
C GLU A 3 -30.81 -45.22 72.52
N THR A 4 -31.19 -45.92 71.47
CA THR A 4 -32.59 -46.34 71.20
C THR A 4 -32.74 -47.79 71.68
N TYR A 5 -33.80 -48.02 72.47
CA TYR A 5 -34.18 -49.32 73.02
C TYR A 5 -35.58 -49.66 72.49
N TYR A 6 -35.77 -50.93 72.09
CA TYR A 6 -37.11 -51.42 71.75
C TYR A 6 -37.49 -52.55 72.74
N TYR A 7 -38.74 -52.69 72.99
CA TYR A 7 -39.23 -53.74 73.88
C TYR A 7 -39.34 -55.02 73.06
N ASP A 8 -38.62 -56.08 73.54
CA ASP A 8 -38.64 -57.39 72.93
C ASP A 8 -39.65 -58.22 73.73
N GLU A 9 -40.79 -58.57 73.10
CA GLU A 9 -41.88 -59.29 73.75
C GLU A 9 -41.54 -60.73 74.11
N GLU A 10 -40.61 -61.35 73.40
CA GLU A 10 -40.17 -62.72 73.74
C GLU A 10 -39.24 -62.72 74.91
N LYS A 11 -38.45 -61.70 75.14
CA LYS A 11 -37.51 -61.57 76.27
C LYS A 11 -38.09 -60.75 77.41
N CYS A 12 -39.31 -60.23 77.29
CA CYS A 12 -39.95 -59.34 78.26
C CYS A 12 -39.00 -58.24 78.77
N ALA A 13 -38.13 -57.70 77.94
CA ALA A 13 -37.08 -56.74 78.34
C ALA A 13 -36.83 -55.72 77.28
N TYR A 14 -36.40 -54.54 77.67
CA TYR A 14 -35.90 -53.55 76.72
C TYR A 14 -34.52 -53.93 76.22
N VAL A 15 -34.42 -54.24 74.96
CA VAL A 15 -33.15 -54.58 74.27
C VAL A 15 -32.62 -53.42 73.53
N LYS A 16 -31.34 -53.16 73.61
CA LYS A 16 -30.67 -52.12 72.92
C LYS A 16 -30.67 -52.45 71.41
N GLU A 17 -31.17 -51.52 70.59
CA GLU A 17 -31.15 -51.67 69.14
C GLU A 17 -29.70 -51.68 68.61
N GLU A 18 -29.18 -52.82 68.24
CA GLU A 18 -27.89 -52.94 67.56
C GLU A 18 -28.02 -52.62 66.16
N LYS A 19 -27.53 -51.39 65.79
CA LYS A 19 -27.52 -50.94 64.40
C LYS A 19 -26.49 -51.69 63.58
N ASN A 20 -26.99 -52.52 62.68
CA ASN A 20 -26.16 -53.31 61.76
C ASN A 20 -25.22 -52.46 60.90
N ALA A 21 -24.06 -53.01 60.54
CA ALA A 21 -23.09 -52.37 59.60
C ALA A 21 -23.73 -51.79 58.36
N LYS A 22 -24.80 -52.40 57.84
CA LYS A 22 -25.61 -51.91 56.71
C LYS A 22 -26.27 -50.54 56.95
N TYR A 23 -26.69 -50.27 58.21
CA TYR A 23 -27.27 -48.98 58.61
C TYR A 23 -26.21 -47.89 58.57
N TYR A 24 -25.01 -48.11 59.08
CA TYR A 24 -23.93 -47.13 59.02
C TYR A 24 -23.42 -46.93 57.63
N LEU A 25 -23.38 -47.95 56.77
CA LEU A 25 -23.01 -47.87 55.37
C LEU A 25 -24.04 -47.03 54.62
N LYS A 26 -25.34 -47.22 54.82
CA LYS A 26 -26.41 -46.43 54.26
C LYS A 26 -26.31 -44.96 54.66
N LEU A 27 -26.05 -44.71 55.94
CA LEU A 27 -25.87 -43.36 56.47
C LEU A 27 -24.64 -42.69 55.85
N PHE A 28 -23.51 -43.40 55.76
CA PHE A 28 -22.29 -42.94 55.14
C PHE A 28 -22.51 -42.62 53.66
N LEU A 29 -23.17 -43.48 52.91
CA LEU A 29 -23.52 -43.22 51.49
C LEU A 29 -24.44 -41.98 51.33
N GLN A 30 -25.38 -41.81 52.25
CA GLN A 30 -26.31 -40.66 52.23
C GLN A 30 -25.56 -39.34 52.50
N TRP A 31 -24.64 -39.32 53.50
CA TRP A 31 -23.82 -38.17 53.79
C TRP A 31 -22.80 -37.86 52.67
N SER A 32 -22.21 -38.89 52.07
CA SER A 32 -21.27 -38.71 50.94
C SER A 32 -21.97 -38.11 49.72
N LEU A 33 -23.22 -38.50 49.43
CA LEU A 33 -24.04 -37.89 48.36
C LEU A 33 -24.33 -36.40 48.64
N TRP A 34 -24.64 -36.07 49.91
CA TRP A 34 -24.85 -34.67 50.29
C TRP A 34 -23.57 -33.83 50.15
N ILE A 35 -22.42 -34.33 50.57
CA ILE A 35 -21.13 -33.68 50.47
C ILE A 35 -20.77 -33.48 48.98
N LEU A 36 -20.99 -34.49 48.15
CA LEU A 36 -20.74 -34.40 46.69
C LEU A 36 -21.64 -33.37 46.02
N GLY A 37 -22.93 -33.33 46.41
CA GLY A 37 -23.88 -32.33 45.92
C GLY A 37 -23.47 -30.87 46.28
N ILE A 38 -23.08 -30.67 47.55
CA ILE A 38 -22.62 -29.35 48.03
C ILE A 38 -21.32 -28.96 47.32
N SER A 39 -20.38 -29.91 47.13
CA SER A 39 -19.14 -29.68 46.41
C SER A 39 -19.38 -29.26 44.93
N CYS A 40 -20.30 -29.92 44.23
CA CYS A 40 -20.70 -29.54 42.87
C CYS A 40 -21.29 -28.15 42.80
N VAL A 41 -22.14 -27.76 43.77
CA VAL A 41 -22.72 -26.41 43.83
C VAL A 41 -21.63 -25.34 44.06
N ILE A 42 -20.67 -25.64 44.97
CA ILE A 42 -19.55 -24.72 45.22
C ILE A 42 -18.68 -24.59 43.98
N ILE A 43 -18.33 -25.71 43.30
CA ILE A 43 -17.56 -25.68 42.07
C ILE A 43 -18.30 -24.90 40.94
N ALA A 44 -19.59 -25.16 40.76
CA ALA A 44 -20.41 -24.44 39.80
C ALA A 44 -20.50 -22.93 40.13
N GLY A 45 -20.64 -22.60 41.42
CA GLY A 45 -20.62 -21.22 41.88
C GLY A 45 -19.28 -20.52 41.67
N THR A 46 -18.16 -21.20 41.96
CA THR A 46 -16.83 -20.64 41.71
C THR A 46 -16.59 -20.45 40.22
N LEU A 47 -16.90 -21.40 39.36
CA LEU A 47 -16.81 -21.27 37.91
C LEU A 47 -17.67 -20.14 37.40
N TYR A 48 -18.92 -20.03 37.87
CA TYR A 48 -19.81 -18.94 37.49
C TYR A 48 -19.30 -17.53 37.92
N PHE A 49 -18.75 -17.42 39.13
CA PHE A 49 -18.23 -16.17 39.68
C PHE A 49 -16.85 -15.81 39.09
N PHE A 50 -15.96 -16.76 38.84
CA PHE A 50 -14.63 -16.52 38.27
C PHE A 50 -14.63 -16.34 36.76
N ASP A 51 -15.53 -16.98 35.98
CA ASP A 51 -15.75 -16.71 34.55
C ASP A 51 -16.68 -15.51 34.29
N GLY A 52 -17.22 -14.90 35.32
CA GLY A 52 -18.22 -13.90 35.16
C GLY A 52 -17.72 -12.55 34.61
N PRO A 53 -17.63 -11.49 35.41
CA PRO A 53 -17.43 -10.14 34.88
C PRO A 53 -15.97 -9.80 34.56
N SER A 54 -14.98 -10.42 35.25
CA SER A 54 -13.57 -10.11 35.08
C SER A 54 -13.01 -10.69 33.78
N VAL A 55 -13.34 -11.93 33.46
CA VAL A 55 -12.87 -12.61 32.23
C VAL A 55 -13.54 -11.97 31.00
N ARG A 56 -14.83 -11.66 31.08
CA ARG A 56 -15.53 -10.93 30.01
C ARG A 56 -14.95 -9.52 29.81
N ARG A 57 -14.57 -8.84 30.88
CA ARG A 57 -13.90 -7.53 30.81
C ARG A 57 -12.54 -7.61 30.14
N LEU A 58 -11.73 -8.62 30.50
CA LEU A 58 -10.43 -8.89 29.86
C LEU A 58 -10.58 -9.29 28.39
N GLN A 59 -11.56 -10.13 28.05
CA GLN A 59 -11.85 -10.49 26.66
C GLN A 59 -12.27 -9.27 25.84
N ASN A 60 -13.16 -8.42 26.36
CA ASN A 60 -13.56 -7.20 25.70
C ASN A 60 -12.40 -6.21 25.55
N GLN A 61 -11.55 -6.06 26.56
CA GLN A 61 -10.34 -5.25 26.46
C GLN A 61 -9.37 -5.81 25.41
N LYS A 62 -9.20 -7.14 25.36
CA LYS A 62 -8.38 -7.79 24.33
C LYS A 62 -8.92 -7.51 22.92
N ILE A 63 -10.23 -7.61 22.71
CA ILE A 63 -10.87 -7.31 21.41
C ILE A 63 -10.65 -5.86 21.02
N VAL A 64 -10.86 -4.91 21.94
CA VAL A 64 -10.64 -3.48 21.70
C VAL A 64 -9.18 -3.17 21.38
N LEU A 65 -8.24 -3.73 22.15
CA LEU A 65 -6.80 -3.59 21.91
C LEU A 65 -6.37 -4.20 20.56
N THR A 66 -6.91 -5.37 20.20
CA THR A 66 -6.58 -6.02 18.91
C THR A 66 -7.12 -5.19 17.75
N LYS A 67 -8.31 -4.62 17.89
CA LYS A 67 -8.89 -3.74 16.87
C LYS A 67 -8.09 -2.43 16.73
N ALA A 68 -7.74 -1.81 17.85
CA ALA A 68 -6.89 -0.62 17.86
C ALA A 68 -5.51 -0.88 17.25
N SER A 69 -4.89 -2.04 17.55
CA SER A 69 -3.59 -2.42 16.97
C SER A 69 -3.69 -2.62 15.46
N LEU A 70 -4.79 -3.20 14.96
CA LEU A 70 -5.02 -3.38 13.52
C LEU A 70 -5.22 -2.03 12.80
N GLU A 71 -5.99 -1.13 13.38
CA GLU A 71 -6.18 0.24 12.86
C GLU A 71 -4.85 1.01 12.83
N PHE A 72 -4.05 0.89 13.90
CA PHE A 72 -2.71 1.46 13.98
C PHE A 72 -1.79 0.91 12.89
N GLN A 73 -1.83 -0.38 12.64
CA GLN A 73 -1.02 -1.05 11.62
C GLN A 73 -1.40 -0.59 10.20
N GLN A 74 -2.67 -0.37 9.95
CA GLN A 74 -3.15 0.19 8.70
C GLN A 74 -2.66 1.63 8.50
N GLU A 75 -2.68 2.47 9.56
CA GLU A 75 -2.21 3.84 9.50
C GLU A 75 -0.69 3.92 9.30
N ILE A 76 0.09 3.08 9.98
CA ILE A 76 1.54 2.94 9.75
C ILE A 76 1.83 2.56 8.29
N ASN A 77 1.10 1.61 7.74
CA ASN A 77 1.25 1.22 6.33
C ASN A 77 0.90 2.37 5.37
N ARG A 78 -0.15 3.15 5.65
CA ARG A 78 -0.50 4.36 4.87
C ARG A 78 0.60 5.41 4.93
N MET A 79 1.13 5.69 6.13
CA MET A 79 2.23 6.65 6.30
C MET A 79 3.48 6.19 5.55
N ARG A 80 3.80 4.89 5.61
CA ARG A 80 4.92 4.30 4.86
C ARG A 80 4.76 4.49 3.35
N LEU A 81 3.59 4.19 2.81
CA LEU A 81 3.32 4.38 1.39
C LEU A 81 3.47 5.85 0.97
N ARG A 82 3.02 6.78 1.82
CA ARG A 82 3.21 8.23 1.60
C ARG A 82 4.67 8.62 1.63
N LEU A 83 5.45 8.12 2.59
CA LEU A 83 6.89 8.38 2.69
C LEU A 83 7.66 7.83 1.49
N ASP A 84 7.37 6.61 1.06
CA ASP A 84 8.01 6.00 -0.12
C ASP A 84 7.69 6.78 -1.41
N SER A 85 6.46 7.28 -1.54
CA SER A 85 6.06 8.14 -2.65
C SER A 85 6.77 9.49 -2.61
N LEU A 86 6.79 10.17 -1.47
CA LEU A 86 7.50 11.45 -1.29
C LEU A 86 8.99 11.29 -1.58
N ARG A 87 9.61 10.23 -1.06
CA ARG A 87 11.03 9.94 -1.30
C ARG A 87 11.34 9.71 -2.78
N SER A 88 10.49 9.01 -3.50
CA SER A 88 10.67 8.80 -4.93
C SER A 88 10.52 10.11 -5.71
N GLN A 89 9.59 10.98 -5.30
CA GLN A 89 9.42 12.31 -5.87
C GLN A 89 10.62 13.22 -5.57
N ASP A 90 11.11 13.22 -4.32
CA ASP A 90 12.29 14.01 -3.90
C ASP A 90 13.55 13.57 -4.64
N THR A 91 13.78 12.27 -4.79
CA THR A 91 14.93 11.74 -5.53
C THR A 91 14.93 12.23 -6.98
N ASN A 92 13.76 12.24 -7.61
CA ASN A 92 13.61 12.72 -8.98
C ASN A 92 13.77 14.24 -9.08
N LEU A 93 13.22 15.00 -8.13
CA LEU A 93 13.38 16.45 -8.04
C LEU A 93 14.85 16.83 -7.83
N TYR A 94 15.59 16.14 -6.95
CA TYR A 94 17.01 16.38 -6.72
C TYR A 94 17.83 16.15 -7.99
N ARG A 95 17.59 15.04 -8.69
CA ARG A 95 18.25 14.76 -9.99
C ARG A 95 17.91 15.79 -11.04
N LEU A 96 16.65 16.24 -11.08
CA LEU A 96 16.14 17.19 -12.07
C LEU A 96 16.65 18.62 -11.85
N ILE A 97 16.66 19.09 -10.61
CA ILE A 97 16.95 20.50 -10.28
C ILE A 97 18.46 20.72 -10.07
N LEU A 98 19.11 19.79 -9.39
CA LEU A 98 20.51 19.96 -8.97
C LEU A 98 21.49 19.18 -9.84
N ASN A 99 21.00 18.36 -10.78
CA ASN A 99 21.81 17.42 -11.59
C ASN A 99 22.79 16.61 -10.71
N ALA A 100 22.39 16.37 -9.46
CA ALA A 100 23.16 15.69 -8.42
C ALA A 100 22.41 14.45 -7.93
N GLU A 101 23.15 13.43 -7.52
CA GLU A 101 22.57 12.32 -6.77
C GLU A 101 22.09 12.85 -5.40
N PRO A 102 20.89 12.50 -4.94
CA PRO A 102 20.45 12.89 -3.61
C PRO A 102 21.46 12.37 -2.60
N ILE A 103 21.81 13.18 -1.63
CA ILE A 103 22.55 12.74 -0.44
C ILE A 103 21.61 11.80 0.28
N ALA A 104 21.58 10.56 -0.17
CA ALA A 104 20.82 9.50 0.45
C ALA A 104 21.56 9.12 1.73
N GLU A 105 21.30 9.82 2.81
CA GLU A 105 21.40 9.20 4.10
C GLU A 105 20.49 7.95 4.00
N LYS A 106 21.09 6.77 4.00
CA LYS A 106 20.40 5.48 3.94
C LYS A 106 19.50 5.39 5.17
N ILE A 107 18.30 5.93 5.08
CA ILE A 107 17.29 5.68 6.09
C ILE A 107 16.90 4.23 5.90
N ASP A 108 17.38 3.38 6.80
CA ASP A 108 17.11 1.95 6.79
C ASP A 108 15.63 1.71 7.15
N THR A 109 14.78 1.83 6.13
CA THR A 109 13.35 1.52 6.26
C THR A 109 13.11 0.04 6.53
N GLN A 110 14.09 -0.84 6.28
CA GLN A 110 13.96 -2.27 6.58
C GLN A 110 13.96 -2.53 8.09
N ALA A 111 14.72 -1.75 8.87
CA ALA A 111 14.72 -1.87 10.34
C ALA A 111 13.34 -1.59 10.98
N ILE A 112 12.49 -0.82 10.29
CA ILE A 112 11.14 -0.48 10.78
C ILE A 112 10.13 -1.62 10.53
N THR A 113 10.41 -2.55 9.61
CA THR A 113 9.44 -3.52 9.10
C THR A 113 9.63 -4.96 9.56
N GLN A 114 10.73 -5.28 10.25
CA GLN A 114 11.13 -6.68 10.48
C GLN A 114 10.45 -7.39 11.66
N ALA A 115 9.67 -6.71 12.51
CA ALA A 115 8.95 -7.37 13.61
C ALA A 115 7.43 -7.20 13.48
N PRO A 116 6.64 -8.28 13.60
CA PRO A 116 5.18 -8.18 13.72
C PRO A 116 4.84 -7.39 14.98
N LEU A 117 3.87 -6.46 14.88
CA LEU A 117 3.43 -5.60 15.99
C LEU A 117 2.89 -6.41 17.19
N ASP A 118 2.40 -7.62 16.94
CA ASP A 118 1.83 -8.50 17.98
C ASP A 118 2.84 -8.96 19.04
N THR A 119 4.15 -8.83 18.76
CA THR A 119 5.25 -9.23 19.67
C THR A 119 6.01 -8.05 20.25
N MET A 120 5.66 -6.81 19.89
CA MET A 120 6.37 -5.61 20.33
C MET A 120 5.80 -5.06 21.63
N SER A 121 6.69 -4.64 22.54
CA SER A 121 6.31 -3.87 23.73
C SER A 121 5.78 -2.48 23.33
N MET A 122 4.95 -1.88 24.17
CA MET A 122 4.42 -0.52 23.97
C MET A 122 5.54 0.51 23.78
N ASP A 123 6.65 0.37 24.52
CA ASP A 123 7.82 1.25 24.42
C ASP A 123 8.51 1.16 23.05
N ALA A 124 8.60 -0.05 22.50
CA ALA A 124 9.16 -0.25 21.16
C ALA A 124 8.26 0.33 20.05
N ILE A 125 6.95 0.31 20.24
CA ILE A 125 5.99 0.97 19.34
C ILE A 125 6.14 2.48 19.42
N MET A 126 6.25 3.05 20.63
CA MET A 126 6.45 4.48 20.83
C MET A 126 7.78 4.99 20.25
N ASP A 127 8.86 4.20 20.36
CA ASP A 127 10.14 4.54 19.73
C ASP A 127 10.06 4.54 18.20
N LYS A 128 9.33 3.57 17.64
CA LYS A 128 9.04 3.50 16.20
C LYS A 128 8.26 4.73 15.72
N ILE A 129 7.24 5.13 16.47
CA ILE A 129 6.45 6.34 16.17
C ILE A 129 7.32 7.59 16.20
N LYS A 130 8.15 7.78 17.24
CA LYS A 130 9.08 8.92 17.35
C LYS A 130 10.09 8.97 16.19
N LYS A 131 10.59 7.81 15.75
CA LYS A 131 11.47 7.75 14.57
C LYS A 131 10.74 8.15 13.30
N MET A 132 9.48 7.71 13.13
CA MET A 132 8.67 8.09 11.97
C MET A 132 8.35 9.59 11.97
N ASP A 133 8.00 10.19 13.10
CA ASP A 133 7.78 11.63 13.24
C ASP A 133 9.04 12.43 12.86
N LYS A 134 10.20 12.03 13.37
CA LYS A 134 11.47 12.67 13.02
C LYS A 134 11.77 12.58 11.51
N MET A 135 11.47 11.45 10.89
CA MET A 135 11.63 11.28 9.44
C MET A 135 10.64 12.13 8.65
N LEU A 136 9.43 12.28 9.15
CA LEU A 136 8.41 13.14 8.55
C LEU A 136 8.84 14.61 8.60
N ASP A 137 9.32 15.09 9.75
CA ASP A 137 9.85 16.44 9.91
C ASP A 137 11.04 16.71 8.98
N GLN A 138 11.99 15.77 8.87
CA GLN A 138 13.12 15.90 7.96
C GLN A 138 12.66 15.98 6.50
N THR A 139 11.70 15.15 6.10
CA THR A 139 11.14 15.16 4.74
C THR A 139 10.42 16.47 4.45
N GLN A 140 9.66 17.01 5.40
CA GLN A 140 9.01 18.32 5.27
C GLN A 140 10.00 19.45 5.14
N HIS A 141 11.10 19.45 5.92
CA HIS A 141 12.17 20.43 5.83
C HIS A 141 12.88 20.41 4.47
N ILE A 142 13.17 19.22 3.95
CA ILE A 142 13.76 19.04 2.61
C ILE A 142 12.80 19.55 1.54
N GLN A 143 11.53 19.23 1.63
CA GLN A 143 10.49 19.66 0.70
C GLN A 143 10.31 21.18 0.72
N ALA A 144 10.31 21.79 1.90
CA ALA A 144 10.25 23.26 2.04
C ALA A 144 11.49 23.94 1.44
N SER A 145 12.68 23.38 1.64
CA SER A 145 13.92 23.89 1.05
C SER A 145 13.93 23.77 -0.48
N LEU A 146 13.47 22.65 -1.01
CA LEU A 146 13.30 22.46 -2.45
C LEU A 146 12.27 23.43 -3.02
N MET A 147 11.15 23.64 -2.35
CA MET A 147 10.15 24.62 -2.78
C MET A 147 10.69 26.06 -2.76
N ALA A 148 11.52 26.43 -1.79
CA ALA A 148 12.17 27.74 -1.75
C ALA A 148 13.14 27.93 -2.93
N ILE A 149 13.93 26.90 -3.27
CA ILE A 149 14.83 26.91 -4.43
C ILE A 149 14.02 26.96 -5.74
N THR A 150 12.91 26.22 -5.83
CA THR A 150 12.08 26.14 -7.04
C THR A 150 11.16 27.34 -7.22
N ASN A 151 10.78 28.07 -6.18
CA ASN A 151 10.04 29.32 -6.29
C ASN A 151 10.83 30.41 -7.04
N ASN A 152 12.16 30.39 -6.98
CA ASN A 152 13.00 31.21 -7.84
C ASN A 152 13.09 30.71 -9.29
N SER A 153 12.60 29.50 -9.59
CA SER A 153 12.66 28.84 -10.90
C SER A 153 11.28 28.40 -11.41
N LYS A 154 10.21 29.17 -11.11
CA LYS A 154 8.84 28.84 -11.56
C LYS A 154 8.73 28.50 -13.06
N GLU A 155 9.53 29.16 -13.88
CA GLU A 155 9.59 28.85 -15.32
C GLU A 155 10.24 27.50 -15.63
N GLY A 156 11.23 27.09 -14.86
CA GLY A 156 11.86 25.78 -15.00
C GLY A 156 10.90 24.63 -14.73
N LEU A 157 10.08 24.75 -13.67
CA LEU A 157 9.10 23.72 -13.31
C LEU A 157 7.99 23.50 -14.35
N LYS A 158 7.63 24.55 -15.10
CA LYS A 158 6.66 24.42 -16.22
C LYS A 158 7.22 23.62 -17.38
N ARG A 159 8.55 23.53 -17.50
CA ARG A 159 9.26 22.87 -18.59
C ARG A 159 9.62 21.40 -18.28
N ILE A 160 9.29 20.91 -17.08
CA ILE A 160 9.47 19.50 -16.71
C ILE A 160 8.19 18.73 -17.11
N PRO A 161 8.29 17.60 -17.84
CA PRO A 161 7.15 16.76 -18.22
C PRO A 161 6.51 16.10 -16.99
N SER A 162 5.58 16.77 -16.33
CA SER A 162 5.13 16.40 -14.97
C SER A 162 3.67 15.92 -14.87
N ILE A 163 2.98 15.84 -16.00
CA ILE A 163 1.61 15.31 -16.11
C ILE A 163 1.55 14.17 -17.13
N ARG A 164 0.54 13.31 -17.02
CA ARG A 164 0.27 12.31 -18.06
C ARG A 164 -0.29 12.97 -19.33
N PRO A 165 0.13 12.51 -20.52
CA PRO A 165 -0.41 13.01 -21.78
C PRO A 165 -1.89 12.64 -21.99
N ILE A 166 -2.31 11.51 -21.42
CA ILE A 166 -3.70 11.03 -21.36
C ILE A 166 -3.97 10.48 -19.96
N LYS A 167 -5.15 10.78 -19.41
CA LYS A 167 -5.59 10.24 -18.10
C LYS A 167 -6.17 8.84 -18.26
N SER A 168 -5.35 7.90 -18.71
CA SER A 168 -5.72 6.52 -19.00
C SER A 168 -4.77 5.54 -18.30
N GLU A 169 -5.06 4.26 -18.44
CA GLU A 169 -4.28 3.15 -17.95
C GLU A 169 -3.01 2.97 -18.79
N ILE A 170 -1.88 2.66 -18.13
CA ILE A 170 -0.63 2.26 -18.79
C ILE A 170 -0.72 0.76 -19.05
N ILE A 171 -0.52 0.36 -20.29
CA ILE A 171 -0.60 -1.04 -20.75
C ILE A 171 0.75 -1.63 -21.11
N SER A 172 1.80 -0.79 -21.23
CA SER A 172 3.17 -1.24 -21.41
C SER A 172 4.14 -0.26 -20.75
N GLY A 173 5.09 -0.76 -19.97
CA GLY A 173 6.07 0.04 -19.23
C GLY A 173 7.38 0.24 -19.99
N PHE A 174 8.25 1.08 -19.43
CA PHE A 174 9.59 1.37 -19.90
C PHE A 174 10.55 0.18 -19.69
N GLY A 175 11.56 0.01 -20.56
CA GLY A 175 12.66 -0.91 -20.40
C GLY A 175 12.59 -2.14 -21.31
N LYS A 176 13.35 -3.20 -20.97
CA LYS A 176 13.41 -4.43 -21.79
C LYS A 176 12.05 -5.14 -21.78
N ARG A 177 11.48 -5.34 -22.97
CA ARG A 177 10.20 -6.02 -23.18
C ARG A 177 10.34 -7.06 -24.30
N LYS A 178 9.46 -8.07 -24.27
CA LYS A 178 9.36 -9.03 -25.37
C LYS A 178 8.68 -8.33 -26.57
N ASN A 179 9.35 -8.35 -27.73
CA ASN A 179 8.73 -7.82 -28.94
C ASN A 179 7.63 -8.80 -29.40
N PRO A 180 6.40 -8.30 -29.55
CA PRO A 180 5.25 -9.17 -29.89
C PRO A 180 5.27 -9.69 -31.34
N VAL A 181 6.00 -9.00 -32.24
CA VAL A 181 6.06 -9.33 -33.66
C VAL A 181 7.21 -10.31 -33.94
N THR A 182 8.37 -10.06 -33.36
CA THR A 182 9.60 -10.85 -33.65
C THR A 182 9.91 -11.91 -32.57
N GLY A 183 9.24 -11.86 -31.42
CA GLY A 183 9.51 -12.74 -30.28
C GLY A 183 10.80 -12.47 -29.51
N GLY A 184 11.66 -11.56 -30.02
CA GLY A 184 12.90 -11.14 -29.38
C GLY A 184 12.68 -10.11 -28.26
N HIS A 185 13.75 -9.77 -27.55
CA HIS A 185 13.71 -8.67 -26.59
C HIS A 185 14.04 -7.34 -27.28
N LYS A 186 13.16 -6.34 -27.11
CA LYS A 186 13.38 -4.97 -27.56
C LYS A 186 13.35 -4.02 -26.34
N PHE A 187 14.14 -2.98 -26.40
CA PHE A 187 14.08 -1.91 -25.40
C PHE A 187 12.93 -0.97 -25.75
N HIS A 188 11.94 -0.84 -24.84
CA HIS A 188 10.84 0.09 -24.94
C HIS A 188 11.26 1.42 -24.32
N ALA A 189 11.43 2.46 -25.14
CA ALA A 189 11.98 3.73 -24.73
C ALA A 189 10.97 4.65 -24.04
N GLY A 190 9.72 4.19 -23.85
CA GLY A 190 8.63 4.96 -23.27
C GLY A 190 7.63 4.10 -22.53
N VAL A 191 6.41 4.59 -22.45
CA VAL A 191 5.24 3.90 -21.91
C VAL A 191 4.08 3.97 -22.91
N ASP A 192 3.25 2.93 -22.96
CA ASP A 192 2.06 2.90 -23.80
C ASP A 192 0.82 3.09 -22.94
N PHE A 193 0.00 4.06 -23.31
CA PHE A 193 -1.29 4.31 -22.70
C PHE A 193 -2.41 3.69 -23.53
N LYS A 194 -3.32 3.00 -22.87
CA LYS A 194 -4.57 2.56 -23.49
C LYS A 194 -5.36 3.78 -23.99
N ALA A 195 -5.64 3.84 -25.28
CA ALA A 195 -6.34 4.96 -25.85
C ALA A 195 -7.09 4.56 -27.12
N ASP A 196 -8.36 4.92 -27.20
CA ASP A 196 -9.12 4.78 -28.43
C ASP A 196 -8.64 5.80 -29.47
N ILE A 197 -8.82 5.48 -30.75
CA ILE A 197 -8.48 6.40 -31.83
C ILE A 197 -9.26 7.70 -31.65
N GLY A 198 -8.56 8.82 -31.69
CA GLY A 198 -9.16 10.16 -31.53
C GLY A 198 -9.20 10.68 -30.09
N THR A 199 -8.65 9.95 -29.11
CA THR A 199 -8.53 10.45 -27.73
C THR A 199 -7.58 11.66 -27.70
N PRO A 200 -7.96 12.77 -27.03
CA PRO A 200 -7.11 13.95 -26.94
C PRO A 200 -5.81 13.69 -26.19
N VAL A 201 -4.70 14.11 -26.78
CA VAL A 201 -3.35 14.05 -26.22
C VAL A 201 -2.90 15.45 -25.82
N ALA A 202 -2.43 15.62 -24.58
CA ALA A 202 -1.95 16.88 -24.03
C ALA A 202 -0.43 16.94 -23.96
N ALA A 203 0.14 18.14 -24.14
CA ALA A 203 1.54 18.41 -23.86
C ALA A 203 1.82 18.25 -22.36
N THR A 204 2.88 17.52 -22.00
CA THR A 204 3.20 17.19 -20.60
C THR A 204 3.97 18.30 -19.88
N ALA A 205 4.53 19.26 -20.64
CA ALA A 205 5.20 20.46 -20.14
C ALA A 205 5.12 21.60 -21.16
N ASP A 206 5.48 22.82 -20.75
CA ASP A 206 5.67 23.94 -21.63
C ASP A 206 6.88 23.69 -22.56
N GLY A 207 6.79 24.07 -23.84
CA GLY A 207 7.90 23.84 -24.75
C GLY A 207 7.63 24.36 -26.18
N VAL A 208 8.50 23.96 -27.08
CA VAL A 208 8.41 24.24 -28.51
C VAL A 208 8.36 22.90 -29.25
N VAL A 209 7.43 22.78 -30.17
CA VAL A 209 7.34 21.60 -31.05
C VAL A 209 8.60 21.55 -31.91
N LYS A 210 9.46 20.57 -31.64
CA LYS A 210 10.73 20.37 -32.34
C LYS A 210 10.50 19.75 -33.70
N GLU A 211 9.63 18.75 -33.75
CA GLU A 211 9.40 17.95 -34.94
C GLU A 211 7.97 17.39 -34.96
N VAL A 212 7.40 17.31 -36.15
CA VAL A 212 6.21 16.54 -36.47
C VAL A 212 6.58 15.63 -37.63
N GLY A 213 6.55 14.33 -37.40
CA GLY A 213 7.00 13.33 -38.39
C GLY A 213 6.03 12.16 -38.53
N ASN A 214 6.25 11.38 -39.58
CA ASN A 214 5.51 10.15 -39.83
C ASN A 214 6.48 9.05 -40.32
N SER A 215 6.55 7.95 -39.58
CA SER A 215 7.37 6.79 -39.91
C SER A 215 6.47 5.59 -40.16
N SER A 216 6.30 5.22 -41.41
CA SER A 216 5.48 4.05 -41.79
C SER A 216 6.06 2.71 -41.33
N THR A 217 7.38 2.65 -41.10
CA THR A 217 8.10 1.45 -40.67
C THR A 217 8.44 1.44 -39.17
N GLY A 218 7.96 2.42 -38.41
CA GLY A 218 8.28 2.59 -36.99
C GLY A 218 7.07 3.04 -36.19
N GLN A 219 7.25 4.13 -35.45
CA GLN A 219 6.28 4.65 -34.46
C GLN A 219 5.05 5.37 -35.07
N GLY A 220 4.89 5.39 -36.39
CA GLY A 220 3.79 6.04 -37.05
C GLY A 220 3.89 7.58 -37.03
N LEU A 221 2.75 8.24 -36.94
CA LEU A 221 2.67 9.72 -36.83
C LEU A 221 3.08 10.10 -35.39
N TYR A 222 4.02 11.04 -35.27
CA TYR A 222 4.56 11.47 -34.01
C TYR A 222 4.83 12.96 -33.91
N ILE A 223 4.91 13.46 -32.67
CA ILE A 223 5.33 14.82 -32.31
C ILE A 223 6.46 14.68 -31.28
N THR A 224 7.52 15.49 -31.45
CA THR A 224 8.56 15.72 -30.46
C THR A 224 8.51 17.16 -29.99
N ILE A 225 8.49 17.39 -28.66
CA ILE A 225 8.47 18.71 -28.04
C ILE A 225 9.75 18.89 -27.24
N ALA A 226 10.47 20.01 -27.51
CA ALA A 226 11.61 20.42 -26.70
C ALA A 226 11.15 21.36 -25.59
N HIS A 227 11.43 20.97 -24.34
CA HIS A 227 11.01 21.71 -23.15
C HIS A 227 12.10 22.63 -22.58
N GLY A 228 13.34 22.50 -23.07
CA GLY A 228 14.52 23.11 -22.48
C GLY A 228 15.09 22.27 -21.32
N TYR A 229 16.17 22.75 -20.74
CA TYR A 229 16.90 22.05 -19.66
C TYR A 229 17.25 20.59 -20.00
N GLY A 230 17.44 20.26 -21.29
CA GLY A 230 17.73 18.90 -21.78
C GLY A 230 16.51 17.98 -21.84
N PHE A 231 15.29 18.45 -21.55
CA PHE A 231 14.07 17.66 -21.63
C PHE A 231 13.43 17.74 -23.00
N GLU A 232 13.06 16.57 -23.53
CA GLU A 232 12.18 16.43 -24.68
C GLU A 232 11.09 15.40 -24.32
N SER A 233 9.91 15.54 -24.91
CA SER A 233 8.85 14.53 -24.89
C SER A 233 8.45 14.14 -26.30
N LYS A 234 8.15 12.85 -26.48
CA LYS A 234 7.71 12.30 -27.76
C LYS A 234 6.37 11.60 -27.60
N TYR A 235 5.49 11.86 -28.54
CA TYR A 235 4.13 11.33 -28.61
C TYR A 235 3.97 10.64 -29.96
N ALA A 236 3.71 9.35 -29.98
CA ALA A 236 3.65 8.56 -31.20
C ALA A 236 2.39 7.67 -31.27
N ALA A 237 2.25 6.92 -32.36
CA ALA A 237 1.05 6.16 -32.71
C ALA A 237 -0.21 7.05 -32.89
N LEU A 238 -0.02 8.32 -33.31
CA LEU A 238 -1.07 9.31 -33.41
C LEU A 238 -1.96 9.11 -34.66
N SER A 239 -3.22 9.54 -34.58
CA SER A 239 -4.11 9.61 -35.74
C SER A 239 -4.06 10.99 -36.40
N LYS A 240 -3.85 12.07 -35.63
CA LYS A 240 -3.82 13.42 -36.09
C LYS A 240 -2.95 14.31 -35.19
N THR A 241 -2.17 15.19 -35.79
CA THR A 241 -1.47 16.29 -35.10
C THR A 241 -2.29 17.57 -35.19
N LEU A 242 -2.32 18.35 -34.09
CA LEU A 242 -3.04 19.63 -34.03
C LEU A 242 -2.09 20.82 -33.96
N VAL A 243 -0.79 20.55 -33.92
CA VAL A 243 0.30 21.53 -33.83
C VAL A 243 1.30 21.30 -34.95
N ARG A 244 2.15 22.31 -35.22
CA ARG A 244 3.20 22.28 -36.23
C ARG A 244 4.57 22.52 -35.63
N ALA A 245 5.62 22.09 -36.32
CA ALA A 245 7.00 22.35 -35.89
C ALA A 245 7.22 23.89 -35.73
N GLY A 246 7.97 24.24 -34.66
CA GLY A 246 8.22 25.62 -34.26
C GLY A 246 7.11 26.25 -33.40
N GLN A 247 5.97 25.60 -33.20
CA GLN A 247 4.87 26.13 -32.38
C GLN A 247 5.21 26.02 -30.88
N ASN A 248 4.97 27.12 -30.13
CA ASN A 248 5.00 27.09 -28.68
C ASN A 248 3.74 26.39 -28.14
N VAL A 249 3.90 25.54 -27.15
CA VAL A 249 2.82 24.84 -26.49
C VAL A 249 2.96 24.97 -24.98
N LYS A 250 1.82 24.94 -24.26
CA LYS A 250 1.76 24.98 -22.82
C LYS A 250 1.42 23.60 -22.27
N ARG A 251 1.88 23.30 -21.07
CA ARG A 251 1.49 22.09 -20.35
C ARG A 251 -0.03 22.00 -20.24
N GLY A 252 -0.58 20.83 -20.59
CA GLY A 252 -2.02 20.58 -20.65
C GLY A 252 -2.69 21.00 -21.96
N GLU A 253 -1.98 21.66 -22.88
CA GLU A 253 -2.50 22.02 -24.17
C GLU A 253 -2.71 20.78 -25.06
N LYS A 254 -3.83 20.71 -25.76
CA LYS A 254 -4.17 19.63 -26.68
C LYS A 254 -3.32 19.73 -27.94
N ILE A 255 -2.43 18.76 -28.17
CA ILE A 255 -1.45 18.78 -29.26
C ILE A 255 -1.75 17.76 -30.36
N ALA A 256 -2.48 16.70 -30.05
CA ALA A 256 -2.73 15.60 -30.98
C ALA A 256 -3.99 14.80 -30.61
N LEU A 257 -4.31 13.83 -31.44
CA LEU A 257 -5.26 12.76 -31.19
C LEU A 257 -4.53 11.43 -31.29
N SER A 258 -4.76 10.52 -30.30
CA SER A 258 -4.25 9.16 -30.32
C SER A 258 -4.74 8.38 -31.54
N GLY A 259 -4.03 7.34 -31.90
CA GLY A 259 -4.37 6.55 -33.08
C GLY A 259 -3.91 5.10 -33.02
N ASN A 260 -3.56 4.58 -34.17
CA ASN A 260 -3.04 3.24 -34.38
C ASN A 260 -2.10 3.27 -35.60
N SER A 261 -1.29 4.33 -35.74
CA SER A 261 -0.34 4.45 -36.82
C SER A 261 0.97 3.79 -36.51
N GLY A 262 1.71 3.38 -37.55
CA GLY A 262 2.97 2.67 -37.39
C GLY A 262 2.83 1.15 -37.17
N LEU A 263 3.88 0.54 -36.62
CA LEU A 263 3.88 -0.88 -36.25
C LEU A 263 3.26 -1.01 -34.87
N SER A 264 2.00 -1.41 -34.78
CA SER A 264 1.25 -1.48 -33.55
C SER A 264 0.29 -2.66 -33.54
N LYS A 265 0.07 -3.26 -32.38
CA LYS A 265 -0.93 -4.32 -32.16
C LYS A 265 -2.39 -3.80 -32.04
N GLY A 266 -2.55 -2.52 -31.78
CA GLY A 266 -3.86 -1.92 -31.58
C GLY A 266 -3.79 -0.45 -31.14
N PRO A 267 -4.95 0.21 -31.00
CA PRO A 267 -4.99 1.63 -30.64
C PRO A 267 -4.34 1.91 -29.29
N HIS A 268 -3.40 2.83 -29.24
CA HIS A 268 -2.71 3.27 -28.02
C HIS A 268 -2.06 4.65 -28.25
N LEU A 269 -1.50 5.23 -27.19
CA LEU A 269 -0.53 6.32 -27.26
C LEU A 269 0.81 5.85 -26.76
N HIS A 270 1.84 5.90 -27.58
CA HIS A 270 3.22 5.74 -27.16
C HIS A 270 3.78 7.09 -26.70
N TYR A 271 4.38 7.10 -25.50
CA TYR A 271 4.91 8.32 -24.89
C TYR A 271 6.30 8.11 -24.31
N GLU A 272 7.25 8.98 -24.70
CA GLU A 272 8.63 8.96 -24.22
C GLU A 272 8.98 10.27 -23.52
N VAL A 273 9.82 10.19 -22.50
CA VAL A 273 10.57 11.31 -21.92
C VAL A 273 12.05 11.09 -22.18
N ILE A 274 12.68 12.12 -22.73
CA ILE A 274 14.09 12.11 -23.08
C ILE A 274 14.80 13.19 -22.27
N LYS A 275 15.88 12.85 -21.60
CA LYS A 275 16.73 13.77 -20.85
C LYS A 275 18.16 13.70 -21.35
N ASP A 276 18.69 14.82 -21.81
CA ASP A 276 20.05 14.91 -22.35
C ASP A 276 20.36 13.84 -23.41
N GLY A 277 19.37 13.62 -24.30
CA GLY A 277 19.46 12.65 -25.42
C GLY A 277 19.26 11.17 -25.03
N LYS A 278 18.94 10.87 -23.76
CA LYS A 278 18.68 9.50 -23.28
C LYS A 278 17.22 9.36 -22.89
N ALA A 279 16.57 8.29 -23.34
CA ALA A 279 15.23 7.93 -22.89
C ALA A 279 15.26 7.53 -21.41
N ILE A 280 14.32 8.05 -20.62
CA ILE A 280 14.15 7.79 -19.19
C ILE A 280 12.73 7.36 -18.93
N ASP A 281 12.49 6.67 -17.77
CA ASP A 281 11.17 6.16 -17.43
C ASP A 281 10.17 7.33 -17.22
N PRO A 282 9.13 7.46 -18.08
CA PRO A 282 8.17 8.55 -17.96
C PRO A 282 7.35 8.52 -16.69
N ILE A 283 7.16 7.34 -16.07
CA ILE A 283 6.34 7.18 -14.86
C ILE A 283 6.92 8.00 -13.72
N ASP A 284 8.24 8.10 -13.62
CA ASP A 284 8.93 8.84 -12.56
C ASP A 284 8.59 10.35 -12.57
N TYR A 285 7.96 10.84 -13.64
CA TYR A 285 7.63 12.25 -13.84
C TYR A 285 6.14 12.58 -13.67
N PHE A 286 5.25 11.62 -13.48
CA PHE A 286 3.80 11.87 -13.37
C PHE A 286 3.34 12.31 -11.97
N TYR A 287 4.12 13.16 -11.29
CA TYR A 287 3.87 13.54 -9.91
C TYR A 287 2.84 14.65 -9.71
N MET A 288 2.51 15.42 -10.75
CA MET A 288 1.57 16.55 -10.61
C MET A 288 0.10 16.17 -10.75
N ASP A 289 -0.21 15.05 -11.40
CA ASP A 289 -1.59 14.63 -11.67
C ASP A 289 -1.96 13.27 -11.06
N LEU A 290 -1.09 12.73 -10.20
CA LEU A 290 -1.31 11.48 -9.48
C LEU A 290 -1.25 11.69 -7.98
N THR A 291 -2.14 10.99 -7.25
CA THR A 291 -1.96 10.84 -5.80
C THR A 291 -0.81 9.88 -5.52
N PRO A 292 -0.17 9.96 -4.35
CA PRO A 292 0.90 9.04 -3.97
C PRO A 292 0.51 7.56 -4.11
N GLU A 293 -0.70 7.20 -3.70
CA GLU A 293 -1.21 5.84 -3.78
C GLU A 293 -1.34 5.36 -5.23
N LYS A 294 -1.87 6.24 -6.10
CA LYS A 294 -2.05 5.92 -7.52
C LYS A 294 -0.71 5.84 -8.26
N PHE A 295 0.26 6.68 -7.88
CA PHE A 295 1.62 6.60 -8.40
C PHE A 295 2.27 5.24 -8.10
N LEU A 296 2.17 4.77 -6.85
CA LEU A 296 2.72 3.46 -6.44
C LEU A 296 2.01 2.31 -7.14
N GLU A 297 0.69 2.39 -7.30
CA GLU A 297 -0.09 1.40 -8.05
C GLU A 297 0.38 1.29 -9.50
N ILE A 298 0.49 2.42 -10.19
CA ILE A 298 0.95 2.48 -11.59
C ILE A 298 2.37 1.95 -11.72
N ARG A 299 3.28 2.35 -10.82
CA ARG A 299 4.67 1.89 -10.82
C ARG A 299 4.78 0.38 -10.60
N LYS A 300 3.98 -0.17 -9.67
CA LYS A 300 3.91 -1.62 -9.43
C LYS A 300 3.39 -2.36 -10.66
N ASN A 301 2.32 -1.87 -11.26
CA ASN A 301 1.72 -2.49 -12.45
C ASN A 301 2.67 -2.43 -13.65
N ALA A 302 3.37 -1.32 -13.86
CA ALA A 302 4.31 -1.14 -14.96
C ALA A 302 5.49 -2.13 -14.94
N GLN A 303 5.89 -2.61 -13.76
CA GLN A 303 6.94 -3.64 -13.62
C GLN A 303 6.48 -5.03 -14.07
N HIS A 304 5.17 -5.29 -14.13
CA HIS A 304 4.61 -6.59 -14.51
C HIS A 304 4.29 -6.70 -16.02
N PHE A 305 4.41 -5.62 -16.78
CA PHE A 305 4.18 -5.68 -18.21
C PHE A 305 5.36 -6.32 -18.93
N ASN A 306 5.13 -7.45 -19.59
CA ASN A 306 6.17 -8.24 -20.28
C ASN A 306 6.28 -7.94 -21.77
N GLU A 307 5.30 -7.26 -22.37
CA GLU A 307 5.21 -6.98 -23.80
C GLU A 307 5.02 -5.48 -24.08
N SER A 308 5.60 -4.97 -25.18
CA SER A 308 5.28 -3.64 -25.70
C SER A 308 4.11 -3.72 -26.69
N MET A 309 3.51 -2.58 -27.01
CA MET A 309 2.48 -2.50 -28.06
C MET A 309 3.09 -2.26 -29.46
N ASP A 310 4.40 -1.91 -29.52
CA ASP A 310 5.18 -1.61 -30.71
C ASP A 310 6.09 -2.77 -31.11
#